data_c437427fe3e405eb3e76b259f2518c93
#
_entry.id   c437427fe3e405eb3e76b259f2518c93
#
_cell.length_a   1.000
_cell.length_b   1.000
_cell.length_c   1.000
_cell.angle_alpha   90.00
_cell.angle_beta   90.00
_cell.angle_gamma   90.00
#
_symmetry.space_group_name_H-M   'P 1'
#
loop_
_entity.id
_entity.type
_entity.pdbx_description
1 polymer ?
#
loop_
_entity_poly.entity_id
_entity_poly.type
_entity_poly.pdbx_seq_one_letter_code
_entity_poly.pdbx_strand_id
1 'polypeptide(L)'
;MEIIQRMEKTPNNQKAVGICNSTINQINGDYVTMDEGKMTDLCLKLVNDKLQQLREDAHEALKAQVASFSNELFQRIVKMEGKVETLEKFANPAIQFALSESLMGYSQRCSEEHKTLLIDSLLERLQVDDVSTKAILLDKIRKGIPNLTLPQVDMLAFLAFRGLKAECKDTKDLKECFKGIDALRTGILKMSSLDYLYLQHTDFVHRISYIPNADFIEKDILERYDYLLEDKSWNSILTIIKEVDPLWPDVFDSIRNNDMACFLPTAQGFYLGLIRLSKVLDQHLNYDDFLDKL
;
A
#
# COMPACT_ATOMS: atom_id res chain seq x y z
N MET A 1 -27.34 36.10 -19.74
CA MET A 1 -28.63 35.76 -19.10
C MET A 1 -28.50 36.19 -17.65
N GLU A 2 -28.97 37.45 -17.39
CA GLU A 2 -28.86 38.11 -16.09
C GLU A 2 -29.91 37.51 -15.13
N ILE A 3 -29.45 37.01 -14.00
CA ILE A 3 -30.34 36.72 -12.88
C ILE A 3 -30.18 37.85 -11.86
N ILE A 4 -31.03 38.89 -12.04
CA ILE A 4 -31.21 39.93 -11.04
C ILE A 4 -32.17 39.39 -10.01
N GLN A 5 -31.69 38.93 -8.85
CA GLN A 5 -32.54 38.74 -7.68
C GLN A 5 -32.68 40.07 -6.93
N ARG A 6 -33.87 40.64 -7.00
CA ARG A 6 -34.31 41.72 -6.12
C ARG A 6 -34.42 41.20 -4.70
N MET A 7 -33.58 41.70 -3.80
CA MET A 7 -33.74 41.52 -2.36
C MET A 7 -34.54 42.68 -1.79
N GLU A 8 -35.73 42.38 -1.27
CA GLU A 8 -36.54 43.33 -0.50
C GLU A 8 -35.88 43.62 0.85
N LYS A 9 -35.90 44.89 1.26
CA LYS A 9 -35.40 45.40 2.53
C LYS A 9 -36.29 44.93 3.68
N THR A 10 -35.76 44.11 4.59
CA THR A 10 -36.26 43.97 5.95
C THR A 10 -35.19 44.46 6.93
N PRO A 11 -35.56 45.28 7.91
CA PRO A 11 -34.58 45.78 8.87
C PRO A 11 -34.27 44.71 9.92
N ASN A 12 -32.97 44.54 10.18
CA ASN A 12 -32.39 43.75 11.27
C ASN A 12 -32.54 42.22 11.18
N ASN A 13 -31.62 41.62 10.58
CA ASN A 13 -31.05 40.26 10.69
C ASN A 13 -30.80 39.62 9.33
N GLN A 14 -29.84 40.13 8.58
CA GLN A 14 -29.31 39.40 7.42
C GLN A 14 -28.14 38.54 7.88
N LYS A 15 -28.37 37.22 7.96
CA LYS A 15 -27.29 36.22 7.95
C LYS A 15 -26.82 36.08 6.54
N ALA A 16 -25.65 36.62 6.24
CA ALA A 16 -24.95 36.31 4.98
C ALA A 16 -24.47 34.85 5.03
N VAL A 17 -24.90 34.04 4.08
CA VAL A 17 -24.38 32.69 3.91
C VAL A 17 -23.03 32.85 3.19
N GLY A 18 -21.94 32.68 3.94
CA GLY A 18 -20.61 32.70 3.38
C GLY A 18 -20.34 31.47 2.52
N ILE A 19 -20.00 31.66 1.28
CA ILE A 19 -19.35 30.64 0.47
C ILE A 19 -17.90 30.57 0.95
N CYS A 20 -17.46 29.42 1.38
CA CYS A 20 -16.09 29.14 1.88
C CYS A 20 -15.71 29.79 3.22
N ASN A 21 -16.53 29.68 4.28
CA ASN A 21 -16.19 30.10 5.66
C ASN A 21 -15.60 31.53 5.79
N SER A 22 -15.87 32.44 4.86
CA SER A 22 -15.45 33.82 4.94
C SER A 22 -16.54 34.67 5.59
N THR A 23 -16.19 35.39 6.65
CA THR A 23 -17.08 36.36 7.30
C THR A 23 -17.10 37.64 6.45
N ILE A 24 -18.24 37.98 5.84
CA ILE A 24 -18.42 39.25 5.19
C ILE A 24 -18.79 40.26 6.26
N ASN A 25 -17.89 41.17 6.62
CA ASN A 25 -18.17 42.30 7.49
C ASN A 25 -18.91 43.38 6.69
N GLN A 26 -20.14 43.64 7.06
CA GLN A 26 -20.93 44.74 6.53
C GLN A 26 -20.51 46.04 7.26
N ILE A 27 -19.81 46.92 6.51
CA ILE A 27 -19.45 48.26 7.02
C ILE A 27 -20.52 49.23 6.52
N ASN A 28 -21.31 49.76 7.44
CA ASN A 28 -22.17 50.95 7.30
C ASN A 28 -22.75 51.21 5.91
N GLY A 29 -23.79 50.53 5.55
CA GLY A 29 -24.84 51.03 4.66
C GLY A 29 -24.49 51.33 3.18
N ASP A 30 -23.23 51.44 2.83
CA ASP A 30 -22.81 51.70 1.48
C ASP A 30 -22.57 50.39 0.73
N TYR A 31 -23.36 50.16 -0.31
CA TYR A 31 -23.10 49.10 -1.27
C TYR A 31 -21.82 49.41 -1.99
N VAL A 32 -20.70 48.83 -1.62
CA VAL A 32 -19.51 48.83 -2.44
C VAL A 32 -19.83 47.98 -3.67
N THR A 33 -20.07 48.63 -4.79
CA THR A 33 -20.12 47.94 -6.09
C THR A 33 -18.73 47.37 -6.34
N MET A 34 -18.57 46.09 -6.09
CA MET A 34 -17.38 45.38 -6.47
C MET A 34 -17.37 45.29 -7.99
N ASP A 35 -16.47 46.00 -8.63
CA ASP A 35 -16.20 45.81 -10.04
C ASP A 35 -15.40 44.52 -10.24
N GLU A 36 -15.38 44.01 -11.47
CA GLU A 36 -14.72 42.76 -11.82
C GLU A 36 -13.22 42.77 -11.44
N GLY A 37 -12.55 43.92 -11.55
CA GLY A 37 -11.14 44.10 -11.18
C GLY A 37 -10.92 43.90 -9.68
N LYS A 38 -11.73 44.55 -8.83
CA LYS A 38 -11.63 44.43 -7.38
C LYS A 38 -11.96 43.01 -6.89
N MET A 39 -12.90 42.35 -7.54
CA MET A 39 -13.21 40.94 -7.24
C MET A 39 -12.01 40.04 -7.60
N THR A 40 -11.42 40.24 -8.74
CA THR A 40 -10.23 39.52 -9.19
C THR A 40 -9.05 39.73 -8.24
N ASP A 41 -8.78 40.95 -7.81
CA ASP A 41 -7.71 41.28 -6.87
C ASP A 41 -7.94 40.63 -5.49
N LEU A 42 -9.19 40.64 -5.00
CA LEU A 42 -9.54 39.97 -3.77
C LEU A 42 -9.34 38.45 -3.87
N CYS A 43 -9.80 37.84 -4.96
CA CYS A 43 -9.59 36.41 -5.20
C CYS A 43 -8.10 36.04 -5.27
N LEU A 44 -7.30 36.83 -5.99
CA LEU A 44 -5.86 36.61 -6.07
C LEU A 44 -5.17 36.74 -4.72
N LYS A 45 -5.57 37.70 -3.89
CA LYS A 45 -5.03 37.86 -2.54
C LYS A 45 -5.38 36.65 -1.68
N LEU A 46 -6.65 36.23 -1.63
CA LEU A 46 -7.09 35.08 -0.85
C LEU A 46 -6.39 33.78 -1.28
N VAL A 47 -6.22 33.58 -2.59
CA VAL A 47 -5.50 32.42 -3.13
C VAL A 47 -4.03 32.45 -2.71
N ASN A 48 -3.35 33.61 -2.82
CA ASN A 48 -1.95 33.73 -2.44
C ASN A 48 -1.74 33.50 -0.93
N ASP A 49 -2.57 34.12 -0.08
CA ASP A 49 -2.50 33.94 1.38
C ASP A 49 -2.71 32.46 1.74
N LYS A 50 -3.66 31.78 1.08
CA LYS A 50 -3.91 30.37 1.31
C LYS A 50 -2.79 29.47 0.81
N LEU A 51 -2.22 29.78 -0.35
CA LEU A 51 -1.07 29.03 -0.90
C LEU A 51 0.16 29.16 0.00
N GLN A 52 0.41 30.34 0.57
CA GLN A 52 1.52 30.52 1.51
C GLN A 52 1.32 29.68 2.76
N GLN A 53 0.14 29.74 3.38
CA GLN A 53 -0.19 28.91 4.54
C GLN A 53 -0.07 27.41 4.24
N LEU A 54 -0.59 26.94 3.08
CA LEU A 54 -0.47 25.55 2.66
C LEU A 54 0.99 25.11 2.45
N ARG A 55 1.85 26.02 1.99
CA ARG A 55 3.29 25.74 1.86
C ARG A 55 3.96 25.56 3.21
N GLU A 56 3.63 26.41 4.18
CA GLU A 56 4.18 26.34 5.53
C GLU A 56 3.70 25.06 6.23
N ASP A 57 2.39 24.78 6.19
CA ASP A 57 1.79 23.55 6.75
C ASP A 57 2.37 22.27 6.10
N ALA A 58 2.54 22.29 4.76
CA ALA A 58 3.14 21.17 4.03
C ALA A 58 4.62 20.98 4.39
N HIS A 59 5.36 22.06 4.63
CA HIS A 59 6.77 21.98 5.02
C HIS A 59 6.95 21.39 6.42
N GLU A 60 6.13 21.81 7.38
CA GLU A 60 6.16 21.23 8.73
C GLU A 60 5.71 19.77 8.73
N ALA A 61 4.66 19.42 7.97
CA ALA A 61 4.24 18.03 7.81
C ALA A 61 5.36 17.17 7.20
N LEU A 62 6.03 17.66 6.16
CA LEU A 62 7.16 16.97 5.54
C LEU A 62 8.32 16.78 6.52
N LYS A 63 8.67 17.78 7.31
CA LYS A 63 9.71 17.64 8.35
C LYS A 63 9.34 16.56 9.37
N ALA A 64 8.11 16.52 9.83
CA ALA A 64 7.64 15.51 10.76
C ALA A 64 7.71 14.09 10.16
N GLN A 65 7.34 13.94 8.88
CA GLN A 65 7.43 12.67 8.16
C GLN A 65 8.88 12.21 8.00
N VAL A 66 9.78 13.10 7.58
CA VAL A 66 11.20 12.80 7.44
C VAL A 66 11.79 12.39 8.80
N ALA A 67 11.47 13.10 9.88
CA ALA A 67 11.91 12.76 11.22
C ALA A 67 11.38 11.39 11.66
N SER A 68 10.09 11.11 11.43
CA SER A 68 9.47 9.81 11.75
C SER A 68 10.16 8.65 11.03
N PHE A 69 10.35 8.79 9.70
CA PHE A 69 11.03 7.78 8.88
C PHE A 69 12.48 7.56 9.33
N SER A 70 13.23 8.65 9.49
CA SER A 70 14.66 8.59 9.85
C SER A 70 14.87 7.98 11.23
N ASN A 71 14.02 8.33 12.21
CA ASN A 71 14.08 7.76 13.55
C ASN A 71 13.82 6.27 13.55
N GLU A 72 12.78 5.80 12.84
CA GLU A 72 12.48 4.37 12.75
C GLU A 72 13.58 3.61 12.02
N LEU A 73 14.06 4.12 10.88
CA LEU A 73 15.17 3.52 10.14
C LEU A 73 16.42 3.39 11.04
N PHE A 74 16.79 4.47 11.73
CA PHE A 74 17.94 4.45 12.63
C PHE A 74 17.78 3.44 13.78
N GLN A 75 16.59 3.40 14.40
CA GLN A 75 16.31 2.44 15.47
C GLN A 75 16.42 0.98 15.02
N ARG A 76 16.07 0.69 13.78
CA ARG A 76 16.21 -0.65 13.20
C ARG A 76 17.67 -0.97 12.91
N ILE A 77 18.43 -0.05 12.31
CA ILE A 77 19.86 -0.24 12.04
C ILE A 77 20.65 -0.50 13.33
N VAL A 78 20.36 0.23 14.41
CA VAL A 78 21.03 0.05 15.70
C VAL A 78 20.81 -1.35 16.29
N LYS A 79 19.70 -2.01 15.96
CA LYS A 79 19.38 -3.37 16.40
C LYS A 79 19.99 -4.46 15.51
N MET A 80 20.48 -4.10 14.32
CA MET A 80 21.10 -5.07 13.40
C MET A 80 22.52 -5.44 13.86
N GLU A 81 22.93 -6.66 13.54
CA GLU A 81 24.33 -7.04 13.54
C GLU A 81 25.06 -6.28 12.41
N GLY A 82 26.32 -5.89 12.63
CA GLY A 82 27.08 -5.12 11.63
C GLY A 82 26.58 -3.69 11.43
N LYS A 83 26.04 -3.07 12.49
CA LYS A 83 25.50 -1.69 12.43
C LYS A 83 26.48 -0.64 11.94
N VAL A 84 27.78 -0.78 12.24
CA VAL A 84 28.82 0.18 11.82
C VAL A 84 28.98 0.10 10.31
N GLU A 85 29.16 -1.09 9.76
CA GLU A 85 29.30 -1.34 8.32
C GLU A 85 28.04 -0.91 7.57
N THR A 86 26.87 -1.10 8.18
CA THR A 86 25.59 -0.66 7.59
C THR A 86 25.52 0.85 7.53
N LEU A 87 25.97 1.57 8.56
CA LEU A 87 25.99 3.04 8.57
C LEU A 87 27.01 3.59 7.56
N GLU A 88 28.18 2.95 7.39
CA GLU A 88 29.17 3.34 6.40
C GLU A 88 28.63 3.25 4.95
N LYS A 89 27.71 2.31 4.67
CA LYS A 89 27.08 2.20 3.35
C LYS A 89 26.27 3.44 2.95
N PHE A 90 25.82 4.27 3.90
CA PHE A 90 25.15 5.53 3.57
C PHE A 90 26.09 6.59 2.96
N ALA A 91 27.40 6.38 2.95
CA ALA A 91 28.32 7.17 2.14
C ALA A 91 28.21 6.86 0.64
N ASN A 92 27.63 5.71 0.27
CA ASN A 92 27.46 5.29 -1.12
C ASN A 92 26.33 6.09 -1.79
N PRO A 93 26.57 6.73 -2.99
CA PRO A 93 25.57 7.49 -3.71
C PRO A 93 24.31 6.68 -4.08
N ALA A 94 24.46 5.38 -4.42
CA ALA A 94 23.31 4.52 -4.74
C ALA A 94 22.38 4.34 -3.53
N ILE A 95 22.92 4.20 -2.33
CA ILE A 95 22.17 4.08 -1.09
C ILE A 95 21.53 5.42 -0.70
N GLN A 96 22.21 6.54 -0.90
CA GLN A 96 21.64 7.88 -0.69
C GLN A 96 20.45 8.14 -1.63
N PHE A 97 20.58 7.71 -2.87
CA PHE A 97 19.48 7.78 -3.83
C PHE A 97 18.30 6.90 -3.39
N ALA A 98 18.57 5.67 -2.98
CA ALA A 98 17.58 4.74 -2.44
C ALA A 98 16.83 5.31 -1.23
N LEU A 99 17.55 5.94 -0.29
CA LEU A 99 16.97 6.63 0.87
C LEU A 99 16.07 7.79 0.44
N SER A 100 16.54 8.62 -0.49
CA SER A 100 15.77 9.75 -1.02
C SER A 100 14.46 9.30 -1.68
N GLU A 101 14.51 8.24 -2.51
CA GLU A 101 13.31 7.66 -3.12
C GLU A 101 12.32 7.13 -2.08
N SER A 102 12.83 6.47 -1.02
CA SER A 102 11.99 5.95 0.07
C SER A 102 11.31 7.08 0.84
N LEU A 103 12.02 8.17 1.13
CA LEU A 103 11.46 9.35 1.80
C LEU A 103 10.38 10.02 0.94
N MET A 104 10.64 10.20 -0.36
CA MET A 104 9.64 10.74 -1.31
C MET A 104 8.41 9.84 -1.39
N GLY A 105 8.60 8.53 -1.49
CA GLY A 105 7.51 7.56 -1.53
C GLY A 105 6.64 7.59 -0.27
N TYR A 106 7.25 7.69 0.90
CA TYR A 106 6.53 7.85 2.17
C TYR A 106 5.74 9.17 2.21
N SER A 107 6.34 10.27 1.78
CA SER A 107 5.67 11.58 1.74
C SER A 107 4.43 11.60 0.84
N GLN A 108 4.37 10.75 -0.19
CA GLN A 108 3.20 10.63 -1.07
C GLN A 108 2.02 9.90 -0.42
N ARG A 109 2.26 8.92 0.45
CA ARG A 109 1.22 8.06 1.02
C ARG A 109 0.95 8.28 2.50
N CYS A 110 1.95 8.71 3.27
CA CYS A 110 1.86 9.08 4.69
C CYS A 110 1.22 7.99 5.59
N SER A 111 1.31 6.70 5.21
CA SER A 111 0.81 5.62 6.07
C SER A 111 1.96 4.88 6.73
N GLU A 112 1.74 4.45 7.97
CA GLU A 112 2.73 3.72 8.76
C GLU A 112 3.13 2.39 8.11
N GLU A 113 2.19 1.73 7.43
CA GLU A 113 2.44 0.49 6.72
C GLU A 113 3.36 0.70 5.51
N HIS A 114 3.11 1.76 4.71
CA HIS A 114 4.00 2.11 3.60
C HIS A 114 5.39 2.50 4.09
N LYS A 115 5.47 3.28 5.19
CA LYS A 115 6.75 3.60 5.84
C LYS A 115 7.53 2.33 6.19
N THR A 116 6.86 1.39 6.84
CA THR A 116 7.46 0.12 7.23
C THR A 116 7.99 -0.66 6.02
N LEU A 117 7.17 -0.83 4.96
CA LEU A 117 7.58 -1.55 3.74
C LEU A 117 8.77 -0.88 3.04
N LEU A 118 8.77 0.45 2.99
CA LEU A 118 9.89 1.21 2.41
C LEU A 118 11.17 1.05 3.24
N ILE A 119 11.08 1.07 4.57
CA ILE A 119 12.22 0.83 5.46
C ILE A 119 12.71 -0.62 5.31
N ASP A 120 11.81 -1.60 5.33
CA ASP A 120 12.17 -3.02 5.18
C ASP A 120 12.91 -3.25 3.85
N SER A 121 12.38 -2.73 2.73
CA SER A 121 13.03 -2.83 1.42
C SER A 121 14.37 -2.09 1.35
N LEU A 122 14.53 -0.98 2.07
CA LEU A 122 15.79 -0.25 2.16
C LEU A 122 16.83 -1.01 2.99
N LEU A 123 16.42 -1.62 4.10
CA LEU A 123 17.31 -2.43 4.94
C LEU A 123 17.82 -3.66 4.17
N GLU A 124 16.97 -4.32 3.40
CA GLU A 124 17.36 -5.39 2.46
C GLU A 124 18.37 -4.87 1.42
N ARG A 125 18.11 -3.67 0.86
CA ARG A 125 18.99 -3.02 -0.12
C ARG A 125 20.39 -2.74 0.45
N LEU A 126 20.48 -2.41 1.72
CA LEU A 126 21.75 -2.19 2.42
C LEU A 126 22.58 -3.48 2.57
N GLN A 127 21.98 -4.65 2.49
CA GLN A 127 22.68 -5.94 2.67
C GLN A 127 23.19 -6.55 1.37
N VAL A 128 22.82 -5.99 0.21
CA VAL A 128 23.19 -6.53 -1.08
C VAL A 128 24.23 -5.70 -1.81
N ASP A 129 24.95 -6.32 -2.71
CA ASP A 129 25.91 -5.65 -3.60
C ASP A 129 25.17 -4.77 -4.63
N ASP A 130 25.65 -3.55 -4.85
CA ASP A 130 25.04 -2.55 -5.72
C ASP A 130 24.89 -2.99 -7.18
N VAL A 131 25.75 -3.86 -7.67
CA VAL A 131 25.71 -4.38 -9.03
C VAL A 131 24.87 -5.66 -9.18
N SER A 132 24.27 -6.15 -8.10
CA SER A 132 23.49 -7.38 -8.11
C SER A 132 22.10 -7.18 -8.73
N THR A 133 21.57 -8.23 -9.33
CA THR A 133 20.17 -8.26 -9.79
C THR A 133 19.20 -7.99 -8.65
N LYS A 134 19.50 -8.45 -7.44
CA LYS A 134 18.71 -8.23 -6.23
C LYS A 134 18.66 -6.74 -5.86
N ALA A 135 19.76 -5.99 -6.03
CA ALA A 135 19.76 -4.54 -5.82
C ALA A 135 18.81 -3.84 -6.80
N ILE A 136 18.90 -4.18 -8.10
CA ILE A 136 18.01 -3.63 -9.13
C ILE A 136 16.53 -3.94 -8.81
N LEU A 137 16.25 -5.15 -8.36
CA LEU A 137 14.92 -5.60 -7.99
C LEU A 137 14.36 -4.78 -6.82
N LEU A 138 15.16 -4.60 -5.75
CA LEU A 138 14.78 -3.81 -4.58
C LEU A 138 14.55 -2.33 -4.92
N ASP A 139 15.35 -1.77 -5.83
CA ASP A 139 15.18 -0.40 -6.33
C ASP A 139 13.84 -0.23 -7.07
N LYS A 140 13.44 -1.22 -7.88
CA LYS A 140 12.14 -1.21 -8.56
C LYS A 140 10.97 -1.36 -7.57
N ILE A 141 11.11 -2.24 -6.57
CA ILE A 141 10.11 -2.46 -5.52
C ILE A 141 9.84 -1.15 -4.76
N ARG A 142 10.89 -0.45 -4.31
CA ARG A 142 10.73 0.82 -3.59
C ARG A 142 9.99 1.88 -4.40
N LYS A 143 10.26 1.97 -5.70
CA LYS A 143 9.53 2.88 -6.61
C LYS A 143 8.06 2.51 -6.76
N GLY A 144 7.76 1.24 -6.68
CA GLY A 144 6.40 0.72 -6.84
C GLY A 144 5.54 0.79 -5.58
N ILE A 145 6.12 0.62 -4.38
CA ILE A 145 5.40 0.61 -3.10
C ILE A 145 4.43 1.80 -2.95
N PRO A 146 4.80 3.06 -3.23
CA PRO A 146 3.89 4.20 -3.07
C PRO A 146 2.67 4.16 -4.01
N ASN A 147 2.71 3.36 -5.06
CA ASN A 147 1.64 3.23 -6.04
C ASN A 147 0.64 2.11 -5.70
N LEU A 148 0.93 1.29 -4.69
CA LEU A 148 0.06 0.21 -4.25
C LEU A 148 -0.73 0.62 -3.00
N THR A 149 -1.93 0.09 -2.86
CA THR A 149 -2.66 0.11 -1.58
C THR A 149 -2.19 -1.06 -0.70
N LEU A 150 -2.35 -0.95 0.63
CA LEU A 150 -2.01 -2.05 1.51
C LEU A 150 -2.77 -3.35 1.18
N PRO A 151 -4.08 -3.33 0.86
CA PRO A 151 -4.78 -4.51 0.38
C PRO A 151 -4.14 -5.17 -0.85
N GLN A 152 -3.61 -4.38 -1.79
CA GLN A 152 -2.88 -4.92 -2.96
C GLN A 152 -1.56 -5.58 -2.54
N VAL A 153 -0.85 -5.03 -1.56
CA VAL A 153 0.35 -5.65 -1.00
C VAL A 153 0.00 -6.93 -0.23
N ASP A 154 -1.12 -6.98 0.49
CA ASP A 154 -1.63 -8.20 1.14
C ASP A 154 -1.97 -9.28 0.11
N MET A 155 -2.53 -8.90 -1.05
CA MET A 155 -2.73 -9.83 -2.17
C MET A 155 -1.41 -10.38 -2.71
N LEU A 156 -0.39 -9.53 -2.90
CA LEU A 156 0.94 -9.99 -3.32
C LEU A 156 1.57 -10.95 -2.29
N ALA A 157 1.38 -10.68 -1.00
CA ALA A 157 1.83 -11.58 0.08
C ALA A 157 1.11 -12.93 0.04
N PHE A 158 -0.19 -12.94 -0.24
CA PHE A 158 -0.95 -14.18 -0.41
C PHE A 158 -0.50 -14.97 -1.65
N LEU A 159 -0.23 -14.28 -2.77
CA LEU A 159 0.31 -14.93 -3.97
C LEU A 159 1.73 -15.47 -3.73
N ALA A 160 2.56 -14.76 -2.96
CA ALA A 160 3.88 -15.24 -2.55
C ALA A 160 3.77 -16.47 -1.62
N PHE A 161 2.87 -16.44 -0.62
CA PHE A 161 2.59 -17.60 0.24
C PHE A 161 2.24 -18.84 -0.59
N ARG A 162 1.39 -18.70 -1.59
CA ARG A 162 1.11 -19.78 -2.54
C ARG A 162 2.36 -20.28 -3.24
N GLY A 163 3.30 -19.40 -3.60
CA GLY A 163 4.57 -19.76 -4.23
C GLY A 163 5.52 -20.56 -3.33
N LEU A 164 5.46 -20.36 -2.01
CA LEU A 164 6.40 -20.94 -1.05
C LEU A 164 6.29 -22.48 -0.86
N LYS A 165 5.19 -23.10 -1.28
CA LYS A 165 4.94 -24.55 -1.11
C LYS A 165 5.23 -25.03 0.31
N ALA A 166 4.62 -24.37 1.31
CA ALA A 166 4.76 -24.80 2.70
C ALA A 166 4.40 -26.29 2.85
N GLU A 167 5.32 -27.08 3.38
CA GLU A 167 5.08 -28.50 3.66
C GLU A 167 4.32 -28.61 4.99
N CYS A 168 3.15 -29.21 4.95
CA CYS A 168 2.36 -29.53 6.13
C CYS A 168 2.43 -31.03 6.40
N LYS A 169 2.66 -31.44 7.65
CA LYS A 169 2.72 -32.87 8.01
C LYS A 169 1.33 -33.45 8.27
N ASP A 170 0.43 -32.61 8.70
CA ASP A 170 -0.94 -32.99 9.04
C ASP A 170 -1.90 -31.77 8.86
N THR A 171 -3.18 -32.02 9.12
CA THR A 171 -4.21 -30.98 9.02
C THR A 171 -4.07 -29.87 10.08
N LYS A 172 -3.35 -30.11 11.17
CA LYS A 172 -3.07 -29.11 12.19
C LYS A 172 -2.02 -28.13 11.68
N ASP A 173 -0.97 -28.60 11.02
CA ASP A 173 0.03 -27.74 10.38
C ASP A 173 -0.63 -26.85 9.32
N LEU A 174 -1.57 -27.40 8.53
CA LEU A 174 -2.34 -26.63 7.55
C LEU A 174 -3.14 -25.49 8.20
N LYS A 175 -3.80 -25.77 9.34
CA LYS A 175 -4.51 -24.73 10.11
C LYS A 175 -3.55 -23.65 10.61
N GLU A 176 -2.39 -24.02 11.16
CA GLU A 176 -1.41 -23.06 11.64
C GLU A 176 -0.84 -22.22 10.49
N CYS A 177 -0.63 -22.78 9.29
CA CYS A 177 -0.25 -22.03 8.10
C CYS A 177 -1.28 -20.95 7.76
N PHE A 178 -2.57 -21.29 7.67
CA PHE A 178 -3.63 -20.32 7.35
C PHE A 178 -3.86 -19.33 8.48
N LYS A 179 -3.70 -19.72 9.73
CA LYS A 179 -3.73 -18.82 10.89
C LYS A 179 -2.58 -17.82 10.85
N GLY A 180 -1.38 -18.25 10.46
CA GLY A 180 -0.23 -17.38 10.30
C GLY A 180 -0.47 -16.23 9.30
N ILE A 181 -1.22 -16.50 8.24
CA ILE A 181 -1.52 -15.50 7.17
C ILE A 181 -2.89 -14.84 7.32
N ASP A 182 -3.63 -15.09 8.41
CA ASP A 182 -5.01 -14.58 8.57
C ASP A 182 -5.11 -13.05 8.51
N ALA A 183 -4.07 -12.34 8.91
CA ALA A 183 -4.02 -10.88 8.80
C ALA A 183 -4.16 -10.38 7.35
N LEU A 184 -3.70 -11.15 6.34
CA LEU A 184 -3.81 -10.80 4.92
C LEU A 184 -5.25 -10.85 4.43
N ARG A 185 -6.07 -11.77 4.96
CA ARG A 185 -7.48 -11.95 4.62
C ARG A 185 -8.26 -10.64 4.73
N THR A 186 -8.08 -9.93 5.84
CA THR A 186 -8.79 -8.66 6.08
C THR A 186 -8.44 -7.59 5.05
N GLY A 187 -7.19 -7.54 4.59
CA GLY A 187 -6.77 -6.63 3.53
C GLY A 187 -7.39 -7.03 2.19
N ILE A 188 -7.28 -8.30 1.81
CA ILE A 188 -7.79 -8.80 0.52
C ILE A 188 -9.31 -8.57 0.40
N LEU A 189 -10.09 -8.82 1.45
CA LEU A 189 -11.54 -8.60 1.44
C LEU A 189 -11.93 -7.11 1.35
N LYS A 190 -11.02 -6.18 1.60
CA LYS A 190 -11.24 -4.74 1.40
C LYS A 190 -10.97 -4.29 -0.04
N MET A 191 -10.39 -5.15 -0.88
CA MET A 191 -10.10 -4.79 -2.27
C MET A 191 -11.40 -4.62 -3.06
N SER A 192 -11.51 -3.48 -3.73
CA SER A 192 -12.54 -3.24 -4.75
C SER A 192 -12.14 -3.88 -6.08
N SER A 193 -13.10 -4.03 -7.00
CA SER A 193 -12.78 -4.48 -8.38
C SER A 193 -11.78 -3.55 -9.07
N LEU A 194 -11.76 -2.27 -8.72
CA LEU A 194 -10.77 -1.32 -9.23
C LEU A 194 -9.34 -1.62 -8.70
N ASP A 195 -9.22 -2.01 -7.42
CA ASP A 195 -7.92 -2.41 -6.84
C ASP A 195 -7.35 -3.64 -7.55
N TYR A 196 -8.21 -4.64 -7.84
CA TYR A 196 -7.83 -5.82 -8.61
C TYR A 196 -7.39 -5.45 -10.02
N LEU A 197 -8.21 -4.66 -10.73
CA LEU A 197 -7.90 -4.21 -12.08
C LEU A 197 -6.58 -3.43 -12.13
N TYR A 198 -6.37 -2.51 -11.17
CA TYR A 198 -5.13 -1.76 -11.09
C TYR A 198 -3.93 -2.67 -10.88
N LEU A 199 -4.00 -3.60 -9.90
CA LEU A 199 -2.92 -4.55 -9.62
C LEU A 199 -2.55 -5.40 -10.85
N GLN A 200 -3.55 -5.85 -11.63
CA GLN A 200 -3.37 -6.63 -12.85
C GLN A 200 -2.59 -5.90 -13.96
N HIS A 201 -2.57 -4.55 -13.90
CA HIS A 201 -1.85 -3.69 -14.85
C HIS A 201 -0.52 -3.16 -14.31
N THR A 202 -0.09 -3.61 -13.13
CA THR A 202 1.22 -3.27 -12.58
C THR A 202 2.30 -4.27 -12.99
N ASP A 203 3.57 -3.88 -12.81
CA ASP A 203 4.71 -4.77 -13.01
C ASP A 203 4.88 -5.82 -11.88
N PHE A 204 3.98 -5.84 -10.90
CA PHE A 204 4.07 -6.77 -9.76
C PHE A 204 3.44 -8.13 -10.02
N VAL A 205 2.57 -8.24 -11.01
CA VAL A 205 1.93 -9.49 -11.42
C VAL A 205 1.97 -9.66 -12.93
N HIS A 206 1.87 -10.90 -13.39
CA HIS A 206 1.73 -11.21 -14.81
C HIS A 206 0.63 -12.25 -15.00
N ARG A 207 -0.07 -12.14 -16.11
CA ARG A 207 -1.12 -13.08 -16.48
C ARG A 207 -0.54 -14.35 -17.06
N ILE A 208 -1.02 -15.50 -16.61
CA ILE A 208 -0.67 -16.79 -17.17
C ILE A 208 -1.55 -17.02 -18.41
N SER A 209 -0.93 -17.18 -19.57
CA SER A 209 -1.63 -17.27 -20.86
C SER A 209 -2.48 -18.53 -21.06
N TYR A 210 -2.41 -19.52 -20.16
CA TYR A 210 -2.90 -20.86 -20.42
C TYR A 210 -3.82 -21.45 -19.36
N ILE A 211 -4.44 -20.66 -18.48
CA ILE A 211 -5.35 -21.23 -17.48
C ILE A 211 -6.79 -20.83 -17.79
N PRO A 212 -7.59 -21.76 -18.34
CA PRO A 212 -8.99 -21.47 -18.67
C PRO A 212 -9.94 -21.51 -17.48
N ASN A 213 -9.51 -21.89 -16.27
CA ASN A 213 -10.43 -22.20 -15.16
C ASN A 213 -10.31 -21.22 -14.01
N ALA A 214 -11.47 -20.66 -13.63
CA ALA A 214 -11.67 -19.86 -12.44
C ALA A 214 -11.24 -20.58 -11.13
N ASP A 215 -11.13 -21.91 -11.16
CA ASP A 215 -10.84 -22.76 -10.00
C ASP A 215 -9.35 -23.00 -9.76
N PHE A 216 -8.46 -22.22 -10.42
CA PHE A 216 -7.03 -22.46 -10.35
C PHE A 216 -6.44 -22.41 -8.93
N ILE A 217 -6.91 -21.47 -8.08
CA ILE A 217 -6.42 -21.38 -6.70
C ILE A 217 -6.83 -22.60 -5.89
N GLU A 218 -8.08 -23.02 -6.03
CA GLU A 218 -8.62 -24.19 -5.34
C GLU A 218 -7.84 -25.44 -5.75
N LYS A 219 -7.61 -25.58 -7.06
CA LYS A 219 -6.84 -26.69 -7.61
C LYS A 219 -5.39 -26.66 -7.14
N ASP A 220 -4.73 -25.50 -7.14
CA ASP A 220 -3.35 -25.35 -6.68
C ASP A 220 -3.20 -25.69 -5.18
N ILE A 221 -4.13 -25.25 -4.34
CA ILE A 221 -4.14 -25.58 -2.91
C ILE A 221 -4.47 -27.06 -2.72
N LEU A 222 -5.44 -27.60 -3.46
CA LEU A 222 -5.81 -29.02 -3.39
C LEU A 222 -4.63 -29.90 -3.78
N GLU A 223 -3.98 -29.66 -4.92
CA GLU A 223 -2.84 -30.44 -5.40
C GLU A 223 -1.67 -30.45 -4.40
N ARG A 224 -1.55 -29.39 -3.57
CA ARG A 224 -0.49 -29.31 -2.55
C ARG A 224 -0.77 -30.10 -1.30
N TYR A 225 -2.05 -30.17 -0.90
CA TYR A 225 -2.43 -30.66 0.42
C TYR A 225 -3.38 -31.85 0.36
N ASP A 226 -3.66 -32.43 -0.83
CA ASP A 226 -4.54 -33.56 -1.00
C ASP A 226 -4.05 -34.81 -0.21
N TYR A 227 -2.73 -34.94 -0.03
CA TYR A 227 -2.12 -36.03 0.73
C TYR A 227 -2.45 -36.01 2.23
N LEU A 228 -2.96 -34.88 2.73
CA LEU A 228 -3.40 -34.75 4.12
C LEU A 228 -4.80 -35.35 4.37
N LEU A 229 -5.52 -35.69 3.29
CA LEU A 229 -6.93 -36.03 3.32
C LEU A 229 -7.19 -37.42 2.69
N GLU A 230 -8.08 -38.18 3.31
CA GLU A 230 -8.49 -39.46 2.76
C GLU A 230 -9.29 -39.32 1.45
N ASP A 231 -10.17 -38.31 1.39
CA ASP A 231 -11.08 -38.09 0.25
C ASP A 231 -10.52 -37.19 -0.84
N LYS A 232 -9.34 -36.60 -0.62
CA LYS A 232 -8.65 -35.70 -1.56
C LYS A 232 -9.56 -34.62 -2.16
N SER A 233 -10.50 -34.12 -1.38
CA SER A 233 -11.50 -33.17 -1.87
C SER A 233 -11.20 -31.73 -1.45
N TRP A 234 -11.53 -30.76 -2.35
CA TRP A 234 -11.48 -29.34 -2.01
C TRP A 234 -12.38 -28.98 -0.83
N ASN A 235 -13.57 -29.61 -0.74
CA ASN A 235 -14.50 -29.31 0.34
C ASN A 235 -13.92 -29.66 1.72
N SER A 236 -13.13 -30.72 1.81
CA SER A 236 -12.47 -31.09 3.06
C SER A 236 -11.34 -30.13 3.42
N ILE A 237 -10.52 -29.70 2.46
CA ILE A 237 -9.53 -28.64 2.69
C ILE A 237 -10.23 -27.34 3.11
N LEU A 238 -11.28 -26.95 2.40
CA LEU A 238 -12.03 -25.73 2.70
C LEU A 238 -12.66 -25.78 4.10
N THR A 239 -13.10 -26.95 4.55
CA THR A 239 -13.61 -27.14 5.92
C THR A 239 -12.52 -26.87 6.95
N ILE A 240 -11.32 -27.38 6.74
CA ILE A 240 -10.17 -27.14 7.62
C ILE A 240 -9.82 -25.65 7.68
N ILE A 241 -9.80 -24.99 6.52
CA ILE A 241 -9.49 -23.54 6.41
C ILE A 241 -10.59 -22.70 7.09
N LYS A 242 -11.86 -23.08 6.95
CA LYS A 242 -12.99 -22.43 7.63
C LYS A 242 -12.93 -22.51 9.15
N GLU A 243 -12.30 -23.53 9.70
CA GLU A 243 -12.08 -23.63 11.15
C GLU A 243 -11.06 -22.60 11.67
N VAL A 244 -10.18 -22.09 10.80
CA VAL A 244 -9.29 -20.97 11.14
C VAL A 244 -10.07 -19.66 11.16
N ASP A 245 -10.75 -19.36 10.05
CA ASP A 245 -11.68 -18.23 9.95
C ASP A 245 -12.74 -18.51 8.86
N PRO A 246 -14.04 -18.34 9.16
CA PRO A 246 -15.14 -18.64 8.24
C PRO A 246 -15.17 -17.73 7.00
N LEU A 247 -14.41 -16.64 6.96
CA LEU A 247 -14.34 -15.71 5.83
C LEU A 247 -13.29 -16.08 4.77
N TRP A 248 -12.49 -17.10 4.96
CA TRP A 248 -11.53 -17.53 3.92
C TRP A 248 -12.18 -17.91 2.59
N PRO A 249 -13.36 -18.56 2.55
CA PRO A 249 -14.07 -18.78 1.28
C PRO A 249 -14.36 -17.50 0.51
N ASP A 250 -14.72 -16.41 1.20
CA ASP A 250 -14.99 -15.12 0.59
C ASP A 250 -13.73 -14.54 -0.07
N VAL A 251 -12.54 -14.82 0.47
CA VAL A 251 -11.26 -14.47 -0.16
C VAL A 251 -11.09 -15.20 -1.49
N PHE A 252 -11.32 -16.52 -1.51
CA PHE A 252 -11.19 -17.32 -2.73
C PHE A 252 -12.22 -16.88 -3.78
N ASP A 253 -13.45 -16.61 -3.37
CA ASP A 253 -14.49 -16.09 -4.23
C ASP A 253 -14.15 -14.69 -4.78
N SER A 254 -13.62 -13.81 -3.93
CA SER A 254 -13.18 -12.48 -4.36
C SER A 254 -12.06 -12.54 -5.41
N ILE A 255 -11.08 -13.41 -5.20
CA ILE A 255 -9.97 -13.64 -6.15
C ILE A 255 -10.49 -14.19 -7.47
N ARG A 256 -11.42 -15.17 -7.42
CA ARG A 256 -12.05 -15.79 -8.58
C ARG A 256 -12.87 -14.78 -9.39
N ASN A 257 -13.75 -14.05 -8.70
CA ASN A 257 -14.68 -13.10 -9.33
C ASN A 257 -14.00 -11.89 -9.98
N ASN A 258 -12.73 -11.64 -9.61
CA ASN A 258 -11.92 -10.55 -10.17
C ASN A 258 -10.78 -11.08 -11.07
N ASP A 259 -10.85 -12.31 -11.58
CA ASP A 259 -9.87 -12.94 -12.48
C ASP A 259 -8.43 -13.01 -11.93
N MET A 260 -8.23 -12.74 -10.64
CA MET A 260 -6.88 -12.71 -10.04
C MET A 260 -6.26 -14.10 -9.94
N ALA A 261 -7.08 -15.15 -10.01
CA ALA A 261 -6.63 -16.55 -10.06
C ALA A 261 -5.68 -16.83 -11.24
N CYS A 262 -5.82 -16.08 -12.35
CA CYS A 262 -4.98 -16.22 -13.55
C CYS A 262 -3.68 -15.44 -13.48
N PHE A 263 -3.34 -14.83 -12.36
CA PHE A 263 -2.14 -14.03 -12.20
C PHE A 263 -1.15 -14.68 -11.23
N LEU A 264 0.13 -14.62 -11.60
CA LEU A 264 1.24 -14.94 -10.72
C LEU A 264 2.03 -13.67 -10.39
N PRO A 265 2.68 -13.62 -9.24
CA PRO A 265 3.59 -12.52 -8.96
C PRO A 265 4.81 -12.58 -9.90
N THR A 266 5.23 -11.42 -10.38
CA THR A 266 6.57 -11.27 -10.98
C THR A 266 7.63 -11.39 -9.90
N ALA A 267 8.92 -11.40 -10.25
CA ALA A 267 9.99 -11.38 -9.26
C ALA A 267 9.85 -10.19 -8.29
N GLN A 268 9.42 -9.01 -8.78
CA GLN A 268 9.14 -7.83 -7.93
C GLN A 268 7.96 -8.08 -6.99
N GLY A 269 6.86 -8.61 -7.53
CA GLY A 269 5.66 -8.90 -6.75
C GLY A 269 5.89 -9.99 -5.71
N PHE A 270 6.63 -11.02 -6.08
CA PHE A 270 6.99 -12.10 -5.17
C PHE A 270 7.85 -11.59 -4.01
N TYR A 271 8.88 -10.79 -4.30
CA TYR A 271 9.76 -10.26 -3.27
C TYR A 271 9.04 -9.28 -2.34
N LEU A 272 8.23 -8.36 -2.88
CA LEU A 272 7.41 -7.46 -2.06
C LEU A 272 6.41 -8.26 -1.21
N GLY A 273 5.81 -9.29 -1.79
CA GLY A 273 4.95 -10.22 -1.08
C GLY A 273 5.67 -10.92 0.07
N LEU A 274 6.93 -11.36 -0.12
CA LEU A 274 7.75 -11.96 0.94
C LEU A 274 8.08 -10.97 2.06
N ILE A 275 8.45 -9.72 1.73
CA ILE A 275 8.67 -8.67 2.74
C ILE A 275 7.42 -8.51 3.62
N ARG A 276 6.25 -8.45 2.99
CA ARG A 276 4.98 -8.34 3.73
C ARG A 276 4.66 -9.59 4.53
N LEU A 277 4.86 -10.76 3.93
CA LEU A 277 4.61 -12.06 4.56
C LEU A 277 5.52 -12.30 5.77
N SER A 278 6.82 -11.96 5.67
CA SER A 278 7.77 -12.01 6.78
C SER A 278 7.25 -11.25 8.00
N LYS A 279 6.66 -10.08 7.76
CA LYS A 279 6.10 -9.26 8.83
C LYS A 279 4.84 -9.86 9.43
N VAL A 280 3.97 -10.43 8.59
CA VAL A 280 2.72 -11.06 9.05
C VAL A 280 3.01 -12.32 9.87
N LEU A 281 4.02 -13.09 9.48
CA LEU A 281 4.44 -14.32 10.16
C LEU A 281 5.38 -14.06 11.35
N ASP A 282 5.84 -12.81 11.54
CA ASP A 282 6.90 -12.46 12.50
C ASP A 282 8.17 -13.33 12.34
N GLN A 283 8.52 -13.60 11.08
CA GLN A 283 9.65 -14.44 10.69
C GLN A 283 10.40 -13.80 9.52
N HIS A 284 11.72 -13.85 9.55
CA HIS A 284 12.52 -13.45 8.40
C HIS A 284 12.49 -14.55 7.34
N LEU A 285 11.86 -14.26 6.19
CA LEU A 285 11.84 -15.14 5.03
C LEU A 285 12.99 -14.75 4.10
N ASN A 286 13.98 -15.62 3.96
CA ASN A 286 15.08 -15.35 3.05
C ASN A 286 14.64 -15.60 1.61
N TYR A 287 14.72 -14.55 0.77
CA TYR A 287 14.34 -14.64 -0.64
C TYR A 287 15.22 -15.64 -1.43
N ASP A 288 16.51 -15.71 -1.10
CA ASP A 288 17.46 -16.57 -1.82
C ASP A 288 17.10 -18.06 -1.70
N ASP A 289 16.42 -18.45 -0.61
CA ASP A 289 15.95 -19.85 -0.42
C ASP A 289 14.83 -20.24 -1.41
N PHE A 290 14.25 -19.27 -2.10
CA PHE A 290 13.11 -19.48 -3.01
C PHE A 290 13.44 -19.20 -4.49
N LEU A 291 14.52 -18.47 -4.79
CA LEU A 291 14.94 -18.20 -6.17
C LEU A 291 15.29 -19.47 -6.96
N ASP A 292 15.88 -20.44 -6.31
CA ASP A 292 16.26 -21.71 -6.94
C ASP A 292 15.06 -22.64 -7.22
N LYS A 293 13.86 -22.24 -6.74
CA LYS A 293 12.61 -23.03 -6.88
C LYS A 293 11.61 -22.42 -7.87
N LEU A 294 11.91 -21.22 -8.39
CA LEU A 294 11.15 -20.55 -9.45
C LEU A 294 11.66 -20.92 -10.83
#